data_3e833958653064b6b368716ee8842c9d
#
_entry.id   3e833958653064b6b368716ee8842c9d
#
_cell.length_a   1.000
_cell.length_b   1.000
_cell.length_c   1.000
_cell.angle_alpha   90.00
_cell.angle_beta   90.00
_cell.angle_gamma   90.00
#
_symmetry.space_group_name_H-M   'P 1'
#
loop_
_entity.id
_entity.type
_entity.pdbx_description
1 polymer ?
#
loop_
_entity_poly.entity_id
_entity_poly.type
_entity_poly.pdbx_seq_one_letter_code
_entity_poly.pdbx_strand_id
1 'polypeptide(L)'
;MQGVLAMSDSPTTYSRRAVLRSAGSAVTLGMLAAAFGAVWPGGVRAAASAKDVHAMTILYPAGDGIKFDPDYYRDHHLKLIMRLYGSSIKRFELRTVPPAAPKFSAAVNIWIADFDAFNANNTRHGPELVADVHNFTNSQPTIQFDEVHGMMGSPANDMKVGDTCLTILYPNSEGVRWDVEYYRTHHMPLIMRLYGKDAIKRFELRKGATDQKGGSPPYIGAVNIYINDQKAFDAAGAQHGKTLVADVPHFSSVMPIAFPTTIHGTG
;
A
#
# COMPACT_ATOMS: atom_id res chain seq x y z
N MET A 1 -6.35 34.26 2.39
CA MET A 1 -7.48 34.15 1.44
C MET A 1 -7.64 32.69 1.11
N GLN A 2 -8.73 32.12 1.60
CA GLN A 2 -9.10 30.72 1.44
C GLN A 2 -9.61 30.47 0.03
N GLY A 3 -9.02 29.54 -0.70
CA GLY A 3 -9.52 29.00 -1.95
C GLY A 3 -9.79 27.52 -1.81
N VAL A 4 -10.90 27.17 -1.15
CA VAL A 4 -11.44 25.82 -1.08
C VAL A 4 -12.08 25.52 -2.44
N LEU A 5 -11.60 24.51 -3.15
CA LEU A 5 -12.30 23.91 -4.29
C LEU A 5 -13.52 23.16 -3.77
N ALA A 6 -14.68 23.80 -3.82
CA ALA A 6 -15.98 23.18 -3.65
C ALA A 6 -16.28 22.33 -4.89
N MET A 7 -16.30 21.01 -4.75
CA MET A 7 -16.93 20.12 -5.72
C MET A 7 -18.44 20.19 -5.50
N SER A 8 -19.18 20.59 -6.55
CA SER A 8 -20.63 20.67 -6.58
C SER A 8 -21.25 19.30 -6.40
N ASP A 9 -22.12 19.18 -5.41
CA ASP A 9 -23.01 18.06 -5.17
C ASP A 9 -23.98 17.86 -6.34
N SER A 10 -24.04 16.65 -6.85
CA SER A 10 -25.24 16.11 -7.49
C SER A 10 -25.60 14.80 -6.80
N PRO A 11 -26.80 14.68 -6.26
CA PRO A 11 -27.19 13.55 -5.44
C PRO A 11 -27.62 12.38 -6.30
N THR A 12 -26.81 11.34 -6.38
CA THR A 12 -27.31 10.02 -6.77
C THR A 12 -27.75 9.30 -5.51
N THR A 13 -29.06 9.23 -5.33
CA THR A 13 -29.73 8.52 -4.24
C THR A 13 -29.35 7.04 -4.24
N TYR A 14 -28.42 6.64 -3.39
CA TYR A 14 -28.25 5.25 -3.00
C TYR A 14 -29.10 4.95 -1.77
N SER A 15 -30.03 4.02 -1.96
CA SER A 15 -30.99 3.54 -0.97
C SER A 15 -30.30 3.15 0.35
N ARG A 16 -30.69 3.85 1.42
CA ARG A 16 -30.33 3.55 2.82
C ARG A 16 -31.12 2.35 3.32
N ARG A 17 -30.79 1.13 2.91
CA ARG A 17 -31.28 -0.09 3.56
C ARG A 17 -30.39 -1.28 3.31
N ALA A 18 -29.21 -1.30 3.90
CA ALA A 18 -28.44 -2.52 4.19
C ALA A 18 -27.19 -2.17 5.04
N VAL A 19 -27.39 -1.44 6.13
CA VAL A 19 -26.35 -1.36 7.17
C VAL A 19 -27.07 -1.50 8.50
N LEU A 20 -26.55 -2.41 9.28
CA LEU A 20 -26.78 -2.64 10.70
C LEU A 20 -27.41 -3.99 11.02
N ARG A 21 -26.53 -4.94 11.25
CA ARG A 21 -26.49 -5.80 12.44
C ARG A 21 -25.14 -6.50 12.48
N SER A 22 -24.11 -5.84 12.98
CA SER A 22 -22.98 -6.55 13.55
C SER A 22 -22.95 -6.28 15.04
N ALA A 23 -23.53 -7.23 15.76
CA ALA A 23 -23.33 -7.37 17.19
C ALA A 23 -21.83 -7.49 17.48
N GLY A 24 -21.39 -6.81 18.54
CA GLY A 24 -20.03 -6.89 19.02
C GLY A 24 -19.61 -8.33 19.26
N SER A 25 -18.71 -8.82 18.44
CA SER A 25 -18.02 -10.08 18.66
C SER A 25 -16.63 -9.74 19.17
N ALA A 26 -16.35 -10.14 20.39
CA ALA A 26 -14.99 -10.22 20.89
C ALA A 26 -14.16 -11.03 19.87
N VAL A 27 -13.20 -10.34 19.22
CA VAL A 27 -12.27 -11.00 18.29
C VAL A 27 -11.38 -11.91 19.11
N THR A 28 -11.65 -13.20 19.07
CA THR A 28 -10.82 -14.21 19.71
C THR A 28 -9.45 -14.25 19.04
N LEU A 29 -8.39 -14.35 19.84
CA LEU A 29 -6.96 -14.45 19.42
C LEU A 29 -6.71 -15.44 18.27
N GLY A 30 -7.63 -16.37 18.01
CA GLY A 30 -7.52 -17.36 16.94
C GLY A 30 -7.59 -16.81 15.50
N MET A 31 -8.13 -15.61 15.27
CA MET A 31 -8.19 -15.02 13.91
C MET A 31 -6.92 -14.26 13.52
N LEU A 32 -6.13 -13.81 14.48
CA LEU A 32 -4.83 -13.17 14.20
C LEU A 32 -3.79 -14.18 13.71
N ALA A 33 -3.83 -15.42 14.22
CA ALA A 33 -2.94 -16.49 13.78
C ALA A 33 -3.06 -16.79 12.26
N ALA A 34 -4.23 -16.53 11.67
CA ALA A 34 -4.44 -16.70 10.23
C ALA A 34 -3.74 -15.64 9.36
N ALA A 35 -3.36 -14.49 9.92
CA ALA A 35 -2.76 -13.41 9.14
C ALA A 35 -1.28 -13.67 8.80
N PHE A 36 -0.55 -14.35 9.69
CA PHE A 36 0.86 -14.67 9.48
C PHE A 36 1.17 -16.18 9.52
N GLY A 37 0.25 -16.99 10.04
CA GLY A 37 0.40 -18.43 10.17
C GLY A 37 -0.20 -19.24 9.02
N ALA A 38 -0.77 -18.62 8.00
CA ALA A 38 -1.22 -19.33 6.82
C ALA A 38 0.01 -19.85 6.07
N VAL A 39 0.30 -21.13 6.21
CA VAL A 39 1.08 -21.86 5.23
C VAL A 39 0.48 -21.51 3.87
N TRP A 40 1.28 -20.93 2.99
CA TRP A 40 0.92 -20.74 1.58
C TRP A 40 0.40 -22.07 1.05
N PRO A 41 -0.87 -22.22 0.67
CA PRO A 41 -1.33 -23.48 0.12
C PRO A 41 -0.57 -23.70 -1.17
N GLY A 42 0.26 -24.74 -1.20
CA GLY A 42 0.97 -25.16 -2.42
C GLY A 42 -0.04 -25.61 -3.46
N GLY A 43 -0.72 -24.68 -4.12
CA GLY A 43 -1.77 -25.00 -5.08
C GLY A 43 -2.25 -23.81 -5.92
N VAL A 44 -1.86 -22.57 -5.66
CA VAL A 44 -2.25 -21.44 -6.53
C VAL A 44 -1.25 -21.34 -7.69
N ARG A 45 -1.44 -22.21 -8.66
CA ARG A 45 -0.84 -22.11 -9.98
C ARG A 45 -1.77 -21.28 -10.84
N ALA A 46 -1.55 -19.96 -10.91
CA ALA A 46 -1.93 -19.24 -12.14
C ALA A 46 -1.98 -17.72 -12.07
N ALA A 47 -1.16 -17.00 -11.29
CA ALA A 47 -1.12 -15.55 -11.51
C ALA A 47 0.28 -14.95 -11.46
N ALA A 48 1.12 -15.29 -10.51
CA ALA A 48 2.52 -14.86 -10.51
C ALA A 48 3.40 -16.07 -10.24
N SER A 49 4.48 -16.22 -10.98
CA SER A 49 5.58 -17.08 -10.56
C SER A 49 6.12 -16.54 -9.26
N ALA A 50 6.50 -17.41 -8.31
CA ALA A 50 7.17 -16.98 -7.06
C ALA A 50 8.39 -16.07 -7.35
N LYS A 51 8.96 -16.16 -8.55
CA LYS A 51 10.07 -15.31 -9.02
C LYS A 51 9.67 -13.88 -9.35
N ASP A 52 8.39 -13.61 -9.52
CA ASP A 52 7.88 -12.30 -9.94
C ASP A 52 7.38 -11.45 -8.76
N VAL A 53 7.22 -12.05 -7.58
CA VAL A 53 6.83 -11.33 -6.36
C VAL A 53 8.06 -10.67 -5.73
N HIS A 54 8.03 -9.35 -5.65
CA HIS A 54 9.17 -8.57 -5.18
C HIS A 54 8.86 -7.67 -3.98
N ALA A 55 7.59 -7.56 -3.61
CA ALA A 55 7.17 -6.70 -2.52
C ALA A 55 5.92 -7.22 -1.80
N MET A 56 5.73 -6.76 -0.57
CA MET A 56 4.51 -6.94 0.20
C MET A 56 4.02 -5.57 0.65
N THR A 57 2.72 -5.33 0.47
CA THR A 57 2.04 -4.13 0.96
C THR A 57 1.12 -4.51 2.11
N ILE A 58 1.27 -3.83 3.25
CA ILE A 58 0.45 -4.00 4.45
C ILE A 58 -0.22 -2.67 4.75
N LEU A 59 -1.54 -2.65 4.87
CA LEU A 59 -2.35 -1.46 5.11
C LEU A 59 -3.14 -1.62 6.42
N TYR A 60 -2.84 -0.80 7.40
CA TYR A 60 -3.57 -0.77 8.67
C TYR A 60 -4.74 0.19 8.55
N PRO A 61 -5.98 -0.25 8.84
CA PRO A 61 -7.15 0.61 8.75
C PRO A 61 -7.11 1.73 9.80
N ALA A 62 -7.78 2.84 9.50
CA ALA A 62 -8.14 3.88 10.45
C ALA A 62 -9.65 3.84 10.73
N GLY A 63 -10.07 4.35 11.89
CA GLY A 63 -11.48 4.43 12.27
C GLY A 63 -11.66 4.60 13.76
N ASP A 64 -12.91 4.81 14.18
CA ASP A 64 -13.26 4.99 15.59
C ASP A 64 -12.86 3.76 16.42
N GLY A 65 -12.12 4.00 17.49
CA GLY A 65 -11.63 2.95 18.39
C GLY A 65 -10.47 2.12 17.84
N ILE A 66 -10.02 2.35 16.60
CA ILE A 66 -8.83 1.70 16.05
C ILE A 66 -7.59 2.42 16.55
N LYS A 67 -6.63 1.62 17.03
CA LYS A 67 -5.33 2.09 17.52
C LYS A 67 -4.23 1.55 16.63
N PHE A 68 -3.24 2.38 16.39
CA PHE A 68 -1.98 1.98 15.78
C PHE A 68 -0.85 2.81 16.39
N ASP A 69 0.14 2.13 16.97
CA ASP A 69 1.33 2.73 17.54
C ASP A 69 2.51 2.62 16.56
N PRO A 70 2.82 3.68 15.80
CA PRO A 70 3.89 3.64 14.82
C PRO A 70 5.29 3.58 15.45
N ASP A 71 5.47 4.11 16.66
CA ASP A 71 6.75 4.09 17.35
C ASP A 71 7.08 2.67 17.84
N TYR A 72 6.12 1.99 18.48
CA TYR A 72 6.30 0.58 18.83
C TYR A 72 6.58 -0.28 17.59
N TYR A 73 5.81 -0.06 16.51
CA TYR A 73 6.01 -0.78 15.25
C TYR A 73 7.44 -0.61 14.73
N ARG A 74 7.94 0.63 14.67
CA ARG A 74 9.31 0.95 14.22
C ARG A 74 10.37 0.32 15.13
N ASP A 75 10.23 0.52 16.45
CA ASP A 75 11.32 0.26 17.40
C ASP A 75 11.38 -1.20 17.86
N HIS A 76 10.27 -1.94 17.75
CA HIS A 76 10.15 -3.32 18.19
C HIS A 76 9.76 -4.27 17.06
N HIS A 77 8.59 -4.10 16.45
CA HIS A 77 8.03 -5.05 15.49
C HIS A 77 8.87 -5.15 14.20
N LEU A 78 9.31 -4.03 13.63
CA LEU A 78 10.18 -4.04 12.45
C LEU A 78 11.54 -4.67 12.74
N LYS A 79 12.12 -4.41 13.92
CA LYS A 79 13.38 -5.03 14.33
C LYS A 79 13.22 -6.54 14.51
N LEU A 80 12.06 -6.97 15.02
CA LEU A 80 11.71 -8.39 15.12
C LEU A 80 11.62 -9.03 13.73
N ILE A 81 10.91 -8.41 12.79
CA ILE A 81 10.81 -8.86 11.41
C ILE A 81 12.21 -8.99 10.78
N MET A 82 13.04 -7.95 10.86
CA MET A 82 14.37 -7.97 10.25
C MET A 82 15.27 -9.05 10.86
N ARG A 83 15.19 -9.28 12.16
CA ARG A 83 15.93 -10.36 12.84
C ARG A 83 15.50 -11.74 12.36
N LEU A 84 14.18 -11.97 12.20
CA LEU A 84 13.63 -13.28 11.87
C LEU A 84 13.73 -13.63 10.39
N TYR A 85 13.60 -12.62 9.51
CA TYR A 85 13.59 -12.81 8.07
C TYR A 85 14.96 -12.57 7.41
N GLY A 86 15.82 -11.80 8.07
CA GLY A 86 17.20 -11.58 7.63
C GLY A 86 17.33 -11.14 6.17
N SER A 87 18.22 -11.77 5.43
CA SER A 87 18.50 -11.44 4.03
C SER A 87 17.40 -11.75 3.04
N SER A 88 16.30 -12.41 3.46
CA SER A 88 15.13 -12.59 2.59
C SER A 88 14.35 -11.28 2.36
N ILE A 89 14.58 -10.26 3.21
CA ILE A 89 14.07 -8.91 3.04
C ILE A 89 15.21 -8.00 2.56
N LYS A 90 14.96 -7.27 1.48
CA LYS A 90 15.90 -6.30 0.94
C LYS A 90 15.78 -4.94 1.61
N ARG A 91 14.57 -4.53 1.95
CA ARG A 91 14.23 -3.23 2.53
C ARG A 91 12.82 -3.25 3.09
N PHE A 92 12.53 -2.39 4.05
CA PHE A 92 11.17 -2.05 4.47
C PHE A 92 10.99 -0.53 4.63
N GLU A 93 9.74 -0.09 4.58
CA GLU A 93 9.32 1.25 4.97
C GLU A 93 8.01 1.17 5.75
N LEU A 94 8.00 1.73 6.94
CA LEU A 94 6.79 2.08 7.67
C LEU A 94 6.43 3.52 7.31
N ARG A 95 5.20 3.74 6.88
CA ARG A 95 4.66 5.07 6.57
C ARG A 95 3.42 5.34 7.38
N THR A 96 3.35 6.50 8.02
CA THR A 96 2.16 6.97 8.71
C THR A 96 1.28 7.76 7.74
N VAL A 97 -0.03 7.67 7.95
CA VAL A 97 -1.05 8.40 7.19
C VAL A 97 -1.57 9.55 8.07
N PRO A 98 -1.65 10.78 7.55
CA PRO A 98 -2.23 11.89 8.34
C PRO A 98 -3.68 11.61 8.73
N PRO A 99 -4.14 12.07 9.92
CA PRO A 99 -5.50 11.84 10.42
C PRO A 99 -6.61 12.35 9.50
N ALA A 100 -6.30 13.32 8.63
CA ALA A 100 -7.24 13.86 7.64
C ALA A 100 -7.51 12.90 6.47
N ALA A 101 -6.76 11.79 6.33
CA ALA A 101 -6.97 10.79 5.31
C ALA A 101 -7.55 9.50 5.95
N PRO A 102 -8.86 9.39 6.08
CA PRO A 102 -9.53 8.57 7.12
C PRO A 102 -9.53 7.05 6.88
N LYS A 103 -8.94 6.56 5.79
CA LYS A 103 -9.07 5.14 5.43
C LYS A 103 -8.02 4.24 6.07
N PHE A 104 -6.80 4.75 6.23
CA PHE A 104 -5.68 4.01 6.78
C PHE A 104 -4.95 4.84 7.83
N SER A 105 -4.39 4.18 8.84
CA SER A 105 -3.48 4.77 9.83
C SER A 105 -2.03 4.63 9.43
N ALA A 106 -1.71 3.52 8.76
CA ALA A 106 -0.35 3.26 8.30
C ALA A 106 -0.34 2.37 7.05
N ALA A 107 0.75 2.50 6.29
CA ALA A 107 1.12 1.61 5.19
C ALA A 107 2.54 1.10 5.43
N VAL A 108 2.73 -0.21 5.33
CA VAL A 108 4.06 -0.82 5.40
C VAL A 108 4.37 -1.46 4.06
N ASN A 109 5.56 -1.18 3.56
CA ASN A 109 6.07 -1.78 2.34
C ASN A 109 7.33 -2.59 2.67
N ILE A 110 7.36 -3.84 2.26
CA ILE A 110 8.50 -4.73 2.40
C ILE A 110 8.93 -5.14 1.01
N TRP A 111 10.20 -4.88 0.65
CA TRP A 111 10.81 -5.38 -0.57
C TRP A 111 11.49 -6.72 -0.27
N ILE A 112 11.10 -7.73 -1.01
CA ILE A 112 11.54 -9.12 -0.82
C ILE A 112 12.74 -9.38 -1.72
N ALA A 113 13.81 -9.90 -1.15
CA ALA A 113 15.02 -10.28 -1.89
C ALA A 113 14.94 -11.71 -2.40
N ASP A 114 14.36 -12.60 -1.60
CA ASP A 114 14.19 -14.02 -1.88
C ASP A 114 12.81 -14.46 -1.37
N PHE A 115 11.88 -14.72 -2.28
CA PHE A 115 10.51 -15.04 -1.93
C PHE A 115 10.36 -16.43 -1.28
N ASP A 116 11.16 -17.40 -1.70
CA ASP A 116 11.11 -18.75 -1.14
C ASP A 116 11.65 -18.74 0.30
N ALA A 117 12.76 -18.07 0.52
CA ALA A 117 13.31 -17.87 1.88
C ALA A 117 12.36 -17.03 2.74
N PHE A 118 11.72 -16.00 2.18
CA PHE A 118 10.69 -15.22 2.88
C PHE A 118 9.53 -16.10 3.35
N ASN A 119 9.00 -16.96 2.48
CA ASN A 119 7.90 -17.88 2.82
C ASN A 119 8.30 -18.93 3.85
N ALA A 120 9.52 -19.46 3.74
CA ALA A 120 10.05 -20.39 4.74
C ALA A 120 10.14 -19.73 6.13
N ASN A 121 10.63 -18.48 6.18
CA ASN A 121 10.68 -17.69 7.40
C ASN A 121 9.28 -17.37 7.94
N ASN A 122 8.33 -17.04 7.04
CA ASN A 122 6.94 -16.79 7.42
C ASN A 122 6.30 -18.03 8.06
N THR A 123 6.51 -19.21 7.49
CA THR A 123 6.03 -20.46 8.06
C THR A 123 6.64 -20.71 9.44
N ARG A 124 7.93 -20.44 9.61
CA ARG A 124 8.67 -20.73 10.85
C ARG A 124 8.40 -19.71 11.95
N HIS A 125 8.31 -18.43 11.61
CA HIS A 125 8.32 -17.32 12.56
C HIS A 125 7.02 -16.49 12.55
N GLY A 126 6.10 -16.74 11.64
CA GLY A 126 4.82 -16.04 11.56
C GLY A 126 4.06 -16.01 12.90
N PRO A 127 3.95 -17.12 13.65
CA PRO A 127 3.28 -17.09 14.96
C PRO A 127 3.91 -16.13 15.97
N GLU A 128 5.23 -15.94 15.96
CA GLU A 128 5.93 -14.98 16.83
C GLU A 128 5.57 -13.53 16.45
N LEU A 129 5.51 -13.23 15.16
CA LEU A 129 5.09 -11.90 14.67
C LEU A 129 3.62 -11.60 15.02
N VAL A 130 2.75 -12.59 14.84
CA VAL A 130 1.33 -12.44 15.18
C VAL A 130 1.13 -12.19 16.68
N ALA A 131 1.89 -12.86 17.52
CA ALA A 131 1.83 -12.66 18.96
C ALA A 131 2.21 -11.25 19.39
N ASP A 132 3.03 -10.55 18.60
CA ASP A 132 3.45 -9.16 18.88
C ASP A 132 2.44 -8.10 18.42
N VAL A 133 1.52 -8.43 17.50
CA VAL A 133 0.60 -7.46 16.87
C VAL A 133 -0.23 -6.67 17.87
N HIS A 134 -0.71 -7.31 18.94
CA HIS A 134 -1.56 -6.67 19.96
C HIS A 134 -0.86 -5.55 20.72
N ASN A 135 0.48 -5.48 20.67
CA ASN A 135 1.27 -4.43 21.33
C ASN A 135 1.18 -3.08 20.60
N PHE A 136 0.88 -3.07 19.31
CA PHE A 136 0.83 -1.84 18.53
C PHE A 136 -0.52 -1.56 17.83
N THR A 137 -1.39 -2.57 17.67
CA THR A 137 -2.70 -2.34 17.05
C THR A 137 -3.77 -3.31 17.58
N ASN A 138 -5.02 -2.86 17.53
CA ASN A 138 -6.20 -3.67 17.77
C ASN A 138 -6.98 -3.98 16.48
N SER A 139 -6.38 -3.73 15.30
CA SER A 139 -7.02 -3.91 14.00
C SER A 139 -6.33 -4.98 13.15
N GLN A 140 -7.06 -5.49 12.16
CA GLN A 140 -6.52 -6.41 11.16
C GLN A 140 -6.03 -5.63 9.94
N PRO A 141 -4.79 -5.82 9.49
CA PRO A 141 -4.31 -5.21 8.27
C PRO A 141 -4.85 -5.90 7.03
N THR A 142 -4.92 -5.15 5.93
CA THR A 142 -5.00 -5.71 4.59
C THR A 142 -3.60 -5.99 4.09
N ILE A 143 -3.32 -7.20 3.64
CA ILE A 143 -2.00 -7.63 3.17
C ILE A 143 -2.12 -8.15 1.74
N GLN A 144 -1.20 -7.73 0.88
CA GLN A 144 -1.04 -8.30 -0.45
C GLN A 144 0.43 -8.41 -0.85
N PHE A 145 0.70 -9.29 -1.77
CA PHE A 145 1.99 -9.41 -2.45
C PHE A 145 1.92 -8.76 -3.82
N ASP A 146 3.01 -8.12 -4.21
CA ASP A 146 3.10 -7.29 -5.40
C ASP A 146 4.29 -7.67 -6.28
N GLU A 147 4.10 -7.52 -7.59
CA GLU A 147 5.16 -7.46 -8.59
C GLU A 147 5.58 -6.00 -8.79
N VAL A 148 6.88 -5.72 -8.81
CA VAL A 148 7.39 -4.37 -9.14
C VAL A 148 7.59 -4.26 -10.64
N HIS A 149 6.79 -3.42 -11.30
CA HIS A 149 6.75 -3.27 -12.77
C HIS A 149 7.49 -2.05 -13.30
N GLY A 150 7.76 -1.05 -12.47
CA GLY A 150 8.45 0.16 -12.91
C GLY A 150 9.00 0.99 -11.76
N MET A 151 10.17 1.58 -12.01
CA MET A 151 10.82 2.50 -11.08
C MET A 151 11.49 3.63 -11.87
N MET A 152 11.37 4.85 -11.38
CA MET A 152 12.05 6.03 -11.93
C MET A 152 12.54 6.94 -10.80
N GLY A 153 13.58 7.73 -11.06
CA GLY A 153 14.14 8.67 -10.10
C GLY A 153 15.21 8.07 -9.20
N SER A 154 15.35 8.59 -7.99
CA SER A 154 16.42 8.24 -7.05
C SER A 154 16.38 6.77 -6.60
N PRO A 155 17.53 6.18 -6.24
CA PRO A 155 17.57 4.86 -5.62
C PRO A 155 16.69 4.76 -4.36
N ALA A 156 16.19 3.56 -4.05
CA ALA A 156 15.33 3.37 -2.87
C ALA A 156 16.02 3.75 -1.55
N ASN A 157 17.33 3.52 -1.45
CA ASN A 157 18.12 3.84 -0.25
C ASN A 157 18.26 5.34 0.04
N ASP A 158 17.89 6.20 -0.93
CA ASP A 158 17.87 7.66 -0.72
C ASP A 158 16.59 8.12 0.01
N MET A 159 15.61 7.24 0.17
CA MET A 159 14.39 7.53 0.91
C MET A 159 14.64 7.45 2.42
N LYS A 160 14.26 8.49 3.15
CA LYS A 160 14.59 8.67 4.58
C LYS A 160 13.34 8.91 5.41
N VAL A 161 13.47 8.70 6.71
CA VAL A 161 12.46 9.12 7.69
C VAL A 161 12.18 10.61 7.53
N GLY A 162 10.90 10.97 7.46
CA GLY A 162 10.40 12.31 7.20
C GLY A 162 10.10 12.59 5.72
N ASP A 163 10.59 11.80 4.77
CA ASP A 163 10.21 11.94 3.35
C ASP A 163 8.70 11.66 3.18
N THR A 164 8.06 12.49 2.34
CA THR A 164 6.65 12.33 2.01
C THR A 164 6.46 11.50 0.74
N CYS A 165 5.35 10.76 0.70
CA CYS A 165 5.00 9.92 -0.43
C CYS A 165 3.48 9.98 -0.67
N LEU A 166 3.07 10.18 -1.91
CA LEU A 166 1.69 9.93 -2.32
C LEU A 166 1.54 8.44 -2.65
N THR A 167 0.72 7.74 -1.87
CA THR A 167 0.36 6.35 -2.13
C THR A 167 -0.96 6.32 -2.89
N ILE A 168 -0.97 5.61 -4.02
CA ILE A 168 -2.12 5.48 -4.91
C ILE A 168 -2.44 4.00 -5.06
N LEU A 169 -3.68 3.61 -4.77
CA LEU A 169 -4.15 2.23 -4.81
C LEU A 169 -5.32 2.11 -5.77
N TYR A 170 -5.28 1.16 -6.69
CA TYR A 170 -6.36 0.83 -7.60
C TYR A 170 -7.13 -0.38 -7.05
N PRO A 171 -8.37 -0.19 -6.53
CA PRO A 171 -9.14 -1.29 -5.95
C PRO A 171 -9.38 -2.40 -6.97
N ASN A 172 -9.30 -3.64 -6.51
CA ASN A 172 -9.61 -4.80 -7.33
C ASN A 172 -11.06 -5.27 -7.10
N SER A 173 -11.71 -5.67 -8.18
CA SER A 173 -13.00 -6.36 -8.17
C SER A 173 -13.14 -7.17 -9.47
N GLU A 174 -14.14 -8.02 -9.54
CA GLU A 174 -14.43 -8.80 -10.74
C GLU A 174 -14.61 -7.90 -11.97
N GLY A 175 -13.94 -8.23 -13.07
CA GLY A 175 -14.02 -7.50 -14.33
C GLY A 175 -13.21 -6.19 -14.39
N VAL A 176 -12.43 -5.84 -13.35
CA VAL A 176 -11.57 -4.66 -13.39
C VAL A 176 -10.47 -4.85 -14.44
N ARG A 177 -10.37 -3.85 -15.34
CA ARG A 177 -9.26 -3.74 -16.28
C ARG A 177 -8.12 -2.94 -15.65
N TRP A 178 -6.92 -3.46 -15.77
CA TRP A 178 -5.67 -2.79 -15.38
C TRP A 178 -4.56 -3.11 -16.38
N ASP A 179 -4.18 -2.12 -17.15
CA ASP A 179 -3.08 -2.21 -18.12
C ASP A 179 -1.80 -1.61 -17.51
N VAL A 180 -1.02 -2.48 -16.89
CA VAL A 180 0.23 -2.09 -16.22
C VAL A 180 1.29 -1.63 -17.24
N GLU A 181 1.26 -2.14 -18.47
CA GLU A 181 2.20 -1.75 -19.51
C GLU A 181 1.90 -0.35 -20.05
N TYR A 182 0.63 -0.02 -20.28
CA TYR A 182 0.26 1.37 -20.61
C TYR A 182 0.67 2.32 -19.47
N TYR A 183 0.39 1.94 -18.22
CA TYR A 183 0.79 2.75 -17.08
C TYR A 183 2.31 3.01 -17.09
N ARG A 184 3.09 1.95 -17.24
CA ARG A 184 4.55 1.99 -17.21
C ARG A 184 5.14 2.80 -18.37
N THR A 185 4.60 2.64 -19.58
CA THR A 185 5.19 3.20 -20.83
C THR A 185 4.62 4.56 -21.22
N HIS A 186 3.44 4.94 -20.71
CA HIS A 186 2.75 6.18 -21.06
C HIS A 186 2.42 7.04 -19.85
N HIS A 187 1.64 6.53 -18.90
CA HIS A 187 1.15 7.34 -17.78
C HIS A 187 2.26 7.76 -16.80
N MET A 188 3.14 6.86 -16.43
CA MET A 188 4.28 7.14 -15.56
C MET A 188 5.26 8.16 -16.16
N PRO A 189 5.70 8.05 -17.44
CA PRO A 189 6.46 9.10 -18.12
C PRO A 189 5.71 10.42 -18.24
N LEU A 190 4.39 10.39 -18.44
CA LEU A 190 3.57 11.60 -18.48
C LEU A 190 3.62 12.32 -17.13
N ILE A 191 3.43 11.62 -16.01
CA ILE A 191 3.56 12.20 -14.67
C ILE A 191 4.94 12.84 -14.48
N MET A 192 6.00 12.08 -14.77
CA MET A 192 7.37 12.58 -14.59
C MET A 192 7.69 13.82 -15.45
N ARG A 193 7.14 13.89 -16.66
CA ARG A 193 7.28 15.06 -17.55
C ARG A 193 6.53 16.28 -17.01
N LEU A 194 5.31 16.10 -16.50
CA LEU A 194 4.45 17.18 -16.05
C LEU A 194 4.84 17.74 -14.68
N TYR A 195 5.30 16.87 -13.78
CA TYR A 195 5.70 17.25 -12.43
C TYR A 195 7.20 17.63 -12.34
N GLY A 196 8.03 16.92 -13.10
CA GLY A 196 9.47 17.14 -13.10
C GLY A 196 10.19 16.56 -11.88
N LYS A 197 11.54 16.53 -11.99
CA LYS A 197 12.43 16.03 -10.94
C LYS A 197 12.44 16.88 -9.66
N ASP A 198 12.06 18.15 -9.79
CA ASP A 198 12.01 19.06 -8.64
C ASP A 198 10.82 18.70 -7.72
N ALA A 199 9.71 18.24 -8.28
CA ALA A 199 8.56 17.81 -7.53
C ALA A 199 8.65 16.32 -7.08
N ILE A 200 9.18 15.43 -7.93
CA ILE A 200 9.20 13.98 -7.69
C ILE A 200 10.63 13.49 -7.54
N LYS A 201 10.92 12.90 -6.37
CA LYS A 201 12.18 12.27 -6.04
C LYS A 201 12.29 10.85 -6.61
N ARG A 202 11.22 10.07 -6.47
CA ARG A 202 11.14 8.67 -6.90
C ARG A 202 9.70 8.29 -7.24
N PHE A 203 9.57 7.37 -8.15
CA PHE A 203 8.32 6.75 -8.56
C PHE A 203 8.48 5.22 -8.56
N GLU A 204 7.50 4.50 -8.03
CA GLU A 204 7.45 3.04 -8.06
C GLU A 204 6.06 2.55 -8.41
N LEU A 205 5.97 1.72 -9.46
CA LEU A 205 4.75 1.08 -9.93
C LEU A 205 4.75 -0.39 -9.54
N ARG A 206 3.65 -0.85 -8.95
CA ARG A 206 3.42 -2.24 -8.57
C ARG A 206 2.12 -2.74 -9.17
N LYS A 207 2.10 -4.03 -9.49
CA LYS A 207 0.91 -4.79 -9.82
C LYS A 207 0.63 -5.75 -8.68
N GLY A 208 -0.61 -5.79 -8.20
CA GLY A 208 -1.04 -6.76 -7.21
C GLY A 208 -0.97 -8.16 -7.78
N ALA A 209 -0.28 -9.06 -7.08
CA ALA A 209 -0.12 -10.46 -7.46
C ALA A 209 -1.16 -11.34 -6.74
N THR A 210 -1.13 -11.34 -5.42
CA THR A 210 -2.05 -12.12 -4.59
C THR A 210 -2.35 -11.43 -3.27
N ASP A 211 -3.44 -11.83 -2.60
CA ASP A 211 -3.62 -11.58 -1.17
C ASP A 211 -2.72 -12.51 -0.34
N GLN A 212 -2.74 -12.35 0.98
CA GLN A 212 -1.97 -13.18 1.91
C GLN A 212 -2.36 -14.67 1.92
N LYS A 213 -3.52 -15.03 1.33
CA LYS A 213 -4.02 -16.42 1.25
C LYS A 213 -3.85 -17.03 -0.14
N GLY A 214 -3.20 -16.31 -1.07
CA GLY A 214 -3.03 -16.74 -2.44
C GLY A 214 -4.26 -16.51 -3.33
N GLY A 215 -5.24 -15.74 -2.86
CA GLY A 215 -6.40 -15.29 -3.62
C GLY A 215 -6.12 -14.03 -4.45
N SER A 216 -7.16 -13.43 -5.01
CA SER A 216 -7.05 -12.16 -5.73
C SER A 216 -6.56 -11.04 -4.81
N PRO A 217 -5.62 -10.19 -5.26
CA PRO A 217 -5.14 -9.08 -4.44
C PRO A 217 -6.25 -8.06 -4.21
N PRO A 218 -6.34 -7.41 -3.04
CA PRO A 218 -7.30 -6.35 -2.75
C PRO A 218 -7.16 -5.13 -3.67
N TYR A 219 -5.94 -4.88 -4.14
CA TYR A 219 -5.63 -3.79 -5.08
C TYR A 219 -4.90 -4.36 -6.29
N ILE A 220 -5.44 -4.10 -7.49
CA ILE A 220 -4.84 -4.59 -8.72
C ILE A 220 -3.57 -3.83 -9.12
N GLY A 221 -3.45 -2.60 -8.66
CA GLY A 221 -2.28 -1.76 -8.85
C GLY A 221 -2.00 -0.88 -7.62
N ALA A 222 -0.74 -0.62 -7.36
CA ALA A 222 -0.28 0.30 -6.34
C ALA A 222 0.86 1.17 -6.90
N VAL A 223 0.85 2.43 -6.52
CA VAL A 223 1.87 3.39 -6.95
C VAL A 223 2.35 4.17 -5.75
N ASN A 224 3.65 4.35 -5.66
CA ASN A 224 4.29 5.18 -4.65
C ASN A 224 5.06 6.31 -5.35
N ILE A 225 4.64 7.55 -5.12
CA ILE A 225 5.31 8.75 -5.63
C ILE A 225 5.96 9.47 -4.45
N TYR A 226 7.27 9.39 -4.36
CA TYR A 226 8.05 10.09 -3.32
C TYR A 226 8.26 11.53 -3.75
N ILE A 227 7.88 12.45 -2.89
CA ILE A 227 7.86 13.87 -3.15
C ILE A 227 9.24 14.46 -2.80
N ASN A 228 9.81 15.23 -3.72
CA ASN A 228 11.07 15.95 -3.50
C ASN A 228 10.82 17.31 -2.85
N ASP A 229 9.95 18.12 -3.48
CA ASP A 229 9.49 19.40 -2.95
C ASP A 229 7.97 19.45 -2.97
N GLN A 230 7.36 19.59 -1.79
CA GLN A 230 5.90 19.58 -1.64
C GLN A 230 5.24 20.74 -2.39
N LYS A 231 5.83 21.94 -2.36
CA LYS A 231 5.27 23.12 -3.03
C LYS A 231 5.28 22.94 -4.55
N ALA A 232 6.37 22.42 -5.10
CA ALA A 232 6.46 22.11 -6.52
C ALA A 232 5.47 21.02 -6.92
N PHE A 233 5.32 20.00 -6.07
CA PHE A 233 4.36 18.89 -6.29
C PHE A 233 2.92 19.41 -6.32
N ASP A 234 2.52 20.25 -5.36
CA ASP A 234 1.18 20.81 -5.26
C ASP A 234 0.89 21.76 -6.43
N ALA A 235 1.86 22.57 -6.85
CA ALA A 235 1.74 23.45 -7.99
C ALA A 235 1.53 22.65 -9.30
N ALA A 236 2.32 21.60 -9.51
CA ALA A 236 2.17 20.70 -10.65
C ALA A 236 0.81 19.99 -10.62
N GLY A 237 0.36 19.55 -9.45
CA GLY A 237 -0.96 18.93 -9.25
C GLY A 237 -2.10 19.86 -9.61
N ALA A 238 -2.04 21.11 -9.17
CA ALA A 238 -3.03 22.13 -9.51
C ALA A 238 -3.09 22.42 -11.04
N GLN A 239 -1.94 22.43 -11.69
CA GLN A 239 -1.83 22.70 -13.13
C GLN A 239 -2.21 21.49 -13.99
N HIS A 240 -1.77 20.30 -13.64
CA HIS A 240 -1.78 19.12 -14.51
C HIS A 240 -2.65 17.97 -14.02
N GLY A 241 -3.19 18.03 -12.80
CA GLY A 241 -3.96 16.94 -12.22
C GLY A 241 -5.14 16.48 -13.09
N LYS A 242 -5.87 17.42 -13.71
CA LYS A 242 -6.97 17.11 -14.63
C LYS A 242 -6.52 16.29 -15.84
N THR A 243 -5.34 16.58 -16.39
CA THR A 243 -4.76 15.84 -17.52
C THR A 243 -4.45 14.40 -17.11
N LEU A 244 -3.90 14.20 -15.90
CA LEU A 244 -3.61 12.85 -15.40
C LEU A 244 -4.86 12.05 -15.12
N VAL A 245 -5.88 12.67 -14.52
CA VAL A 245 -7.17 12.00 -14.27
C VAL A 245 -7.86 11.60 -15.58
N ALA A 246 -7.79 12.45 -16.61
CA ALA A 246 -8.37 12.16 -17.93
C ALA A 246 -7.67 10.99 -18.64
N ASP A 247 -6.43 10.67 -18.29
CA ASP A 247 -5.68 9.55 -18.85
C ASP A 247 -6.02 8.20 -18.19
N VAL A 248 -6.58 8.19 -16.96
CA VAL A 248 -6.90 6.96 -16.21
C VAL A 248 -7.72 5.94 -17.01
N PRO A 249 -8.77 6.32 -17.77
CA PRO A 249 -9.57 5.36 -18.54
C PRO A 249 -8.78 4.57 -19.60
N HIS A 250 -7.60 5.00 -20.00
CA HIS A 250 -6.76 4.27 -20.95
C HIS A 250 -6.17 2.99 -20.36
N PHE A 251 -5.89 2.96 -19.05
CA PHE A 251 -5.26 1.83 -18.38
C PHE A 251 -6.10 1.18 -17.26
N SER A 252 -7.09 1.89 -16.71
CA SER A 252 -7.90 1.39 -15.60
C SER A 252 -9.38 1.64 -15.82
N SER A 253 -10.21 0.66 -15.46
CA SER A 253 -11.67 0.82 -15.40
C SER A 253 -12.16 1.31 -14.03
N VAL A 254 -11.27 1.50 -13.05
CA VAL A 254 -11.58 2.00 -11.71
C VAL A 254 -10.74 3.22 -11.38
N MET A 255 -11.33 4.12 -10.59
CA MET A 255 -10.61 5.27 -10.06
C MET A 255 -9.75 4.84 -8.86
N PRO A 256 -8.56 5.40 -8.72
CA PRO A 256 -7.69 5.10 -7.60
C PRO A 256 -8.15 5.78 -6.30
N ILE A 257 -7.68 5.21 -5.18
CA ILE A 257 -7.65 5.85 -3.88
C ILE A 257 -6.25 6.42 -3.70
N ALA A 258 -6.14 7.73 -3.47
CA ALA A 258 -4.87 8.39 -3.26
C ALA A 258 -4.82 9.05 -1.88
N PHE A 259 -3.74 8.88 -1.15
CA PHE A 259 -3.54 9.49 0.16
C PHE A 259 -2.06 9.77 0.42
N PRO A 260 -1.76 10.90 1.11
CA PRO A 260 -0.39 11.21 1.49
C PRO A 260 0.08 10.30 2.63
N THR A 261 1.35 10.02 2.64
CA THR A 261 2.03 9.27 3.70
C THR A 261 3.38 9.91 4.01
N THR A 262 3.88 9.69 5.23
CA THR A 262 5.22 10.12 5.64
C THR A 262 6.00 8.91 6.13
N ILE A 263 7.24 8.75 5.69
CA ILE A 263 8.11 7.67 6.14
C ILE A 263 8.42 7.89 7.63
N HIS A 264 8.04 6.91 8.44
CA HIS A 264 8.23 6.91 9.89
C HIS A 264 9.37 5.97 10.34
N GLY A 265 9.68 4.97 9.51
CA GLY A 265 10.77 4.02 9.73
C GLY A 265 11.22 3.37 8.44
N THR A 266 12.54 3.09 8.33
CA THR A 266 13.16 2.36 7.20
C THR A 266 14.22 1.40 7.70
N GLY A 267 14.52 0.37 6.90
CA GLY A 267 15.63 -0.56 7.11
C GLY A 267 15.84 -1.46 5.91
#